data_f74e4bf44dc37d39040f502cc4e5fa46
#
_entry.id   f74e4bf44dc37d39040f502cc4e5fa46
#
_cell.length_a   1.000
_cell.length_b   1.000
_cell.length_c   1.000
_cell.angle_alpha   90.00
_cell.angle_beta   90.00
_cell.angle_gamma   90.00
#
_symmetry.space_group_name_H-M   'P 1'
#
loop_
_entity.id
_entity.type
_entity.pdbx_description
1 polymer ?
#
loop_
_entity_poly.entity_id
_entity_poly.type
_entity_poly.pdbx_seq_one_letter_code
_entity_poly.pdbx_strand_id
1 'polypeptide(L)'
;WQLFGTGPLADFPISSAGFFRVHEHSDVPDIETLAIPIWQDQRPWIPGIQRPLAHRYSMRVAQLHPRSRGRVSLHSANPMASPKIQWNLMADEYDLITLREGVKLIRRMYAQSPLKDVVAKEVSPGIDVASDAALDDWLRENCTTAQHPASSCRMGTDDNSVVDGELK
;
A
#
# COMPACT_ATOMS: atom_id res chain seq x y z
N TRP A 1 -27.33 -5.03 1.71
CA TRP A 1 -26.68 -5.68 2.85
C TRP A 1 -27.53 -5.58 4.13
N GLN A 2 -28.00 -4.39 4.51
CA GLN A 2 -28.76 -4.21 5.76
C GLN A 2 -30.03 -5.06 5.84
N LEU A 3 -30.67 -5.35 4.72
CA LEU A 3 -31.92 -6.12 4.69
C LEU A 3 -31.70 -7.63 4.55
N PHE A 4 -30.66 -8.06 3.84
CA PHE A 4 -30.48 -9.46 3.46
C PHE A 4 -29.13 -10.05 3.85
N GLY A 5 -28.21 -9.27 4.41
CA GLY A 5 -26.86 -9.72 4.79
C GLY A 5 -25.97 -10.13 3.60
N THR A 6 -26.37 -9.82 2.37
CA THR A 6 -25.68 -10.19 1.14
C THR A 6 -25.42 -8.98 0.25
N GLY A 7 -24.56 -9.14 -0.76
CA GLY A 7 -24.25 -8.11 -1.74
C GLY A 7 -22.84 -7.55 -1.59
N PRO A 8 -22.41 -6.62 -2.48
CA PRO A 8 -21.03 -6.13 -2.53
C PRO A 8 -20.50 -5.48 -1.24
N LEU A 9 -21.37 -5.04 -0.35
CA LEU A 9 -21.02 -4.45 0.94
C LEU A 9 -21.01 -5.47 2.09
N ALA A 10 -21.30 -6.74 1.82
CA ALA A 10 -21.27 -7.82 2.81
C ALA A 10 -19.86 -8.39 2.99
N ASP A 11 -19.01 -8.26 1.97
CA ASP A 11 -17.66 -8.79 1.98
C ASP A 11 -16.63 -7.75 2.44
N PHE A 12 -15.55 -8.27 3.00
CA PHE A 12 -14.40 -7.43 3.35
C PHE A 12 -13.79 -6.84 2.06
N PRO A 13 -13.35 -5.56 2.07
CA PRO A 13 -12.87 -4.89 0.86
C PRO A 13 -11.57 -5.47 0.28
N ILE A 14 -10.87 -6.35 1.01
CA ILE A 14 -9.68 -7.05 0.53
C ILE A 14 -10.07 -8.50 0.25
N SER A 15 -10.05 -8.88 -1.03
CA SER A 15 -10.45 -10.22 -1.47
C SER A 15 -9.33 -11.26 -1.31
N SER A 16 -8.09 -10.84 -1.41
CA SER A 16 -6.92 -11.70 -1.18
C SER A 16 -5.69 -10.88 -0.82
N ALA A 17 -4.80 -11.48 -0.06
CA ALA A 17 -3.47 -10.95 0.25
C ALA A 17 -2.41 -11.98 -0.15
N GLY A 18 -1.24 -11.49 -0.56
CA GLY A 18 -0.09 -12.33 -0.87
C GLY A 18 1.17 -11.72 -0.27
N PHE A 19 2.07 -12.57 0.22
CA PHE A 19 3.34 -12.17 0.80
C PHE A 19 4.47 -12.71 -0.06
N PHE A 20 5.38 -11.83 -0.51
CA PHE A 20 6.41 -12.19 -1.48
C PHE A 20 7.77 -11.63 -1.06
N ARG A 21 8.82 -12.31 -1.52
CA ARG A 21 10.20 -11.83 -1.45
C ARG A 21 10.57 -11.27 -2.82
N VAL A 22 10.99 -10.03 -2.86
CA VAL A 22 11.50 -9.37 -4.08
C VAL A 22 13.02 -9.24 -4.04
N HIS A 23 13.63 -9.36 -2.86
CA HIS A 23 15.08 -9.43 -2.69
C HIS A 23 15.51 -10.87 -2.45
N GLU A 24 16.49 -11.36 -3.22
CA GLU A 24 16.97 -12.75 -3.13
C GLU A 24 17.54 -13.12 -1.76
N HIS A 25 18.10 -12.16 -1.06
CA HIS A 25 18.74 -12.36 0.25
C HIS A 25 17.82 -12.08 1.45
N SER A 26 16.54 -11.85 1.21
CA SER A 26 15.61 -11.66 2.32
C SER A 26 15.14 -13.01 2.87
N ASP A 27 15.26 -13.18 4.18
CA ASP A 27 14.80 -14.40 4.88
C ASP A 27 13.28 -14.42 5.05
N VAL A 28 12.64 -13.27 4.98
CA VAL A 28 11.20 -13.06 5.19
C VAL A 28 10.59 -12.32 4.00
N PRO A 29 9.28 -12.36 3.82
CA PRO A 29 8.61 -11.54 2.79
C PRO A 29 8.93 -10.06 2.94
N ASP A 30 9.24 -9.39 1.82
CA ASP A 30 9.55 -7.96 1.77
C ASP A 30 8.32 -7.12 1.48
N ILE A 31 7.37 -7.69 0.73
CA ILE A 31 6.16 -7.02 0.29
C ILE A 31 4.91 -7.85 0.58
N GLU A 32 3.84 -7.13 0.80
CA GLU A 32 2.47 -7.61 0.78
C GLU A 32 1.75 -7.07 -0.44
N THR A 33 0.96 -7.91 -1.09
CA THR A 33 0.01 -7.48 -2.13
C THR A 33 -1.40 -7.65 -1.64
N LEU A 34 -2.25 -6.65 -1.88
CA LEU A 34 -3.66 -6.64 -1.46
C LEU A 34 -4.54 -6.46 -2.68
N ALA A 35 -5.34 -7.48 -3.00
CA ALA A 35 -6.34 -7.39 -4.07
C ALA A 35 -7.63 -6.79 -3.52
N ILE A 36 -8.02 -5.65 -4.08
CA ILE A 36 -9.21 -4.91 -3.68
C ILE A 36 -10.15 -4.88 -4.87
N PRO A 37 -11.35 -5.51 -4.78
CA PRO A 37 -12.26 -5.69 -5.91
C PRO A 37 -12.94 -4.40 -6.37
N ILE A 38 -12.59 -3.28 -5.77
CA ILE A 38 -13.11 -1.96 -6.12
C ILE A 38 -11.96 -1.00 -6.41
N TRP A 39 -12.22 -0.02 -7.27
CA TRP A 39 -11.33 1.12 -7.48
C TRP A 39 -11.59 2.20 -6.43
N GLN A 40 -10.57 2.91 -6.02
CA GLN A 40 -10.64 3.90 -4.94
C GLN A 40 -11.68 5.00 -5.18
N ASP A 41 -11.90 5.38 -6.45
CA ASP A 41 -12.88 6.39 -6.86
C ASP A 41 -14.22 5.78 -7.29
N GLN A 42 -14.45 4.51 -6.98
CA GLN A 42 -15.70 3.84 -7.33
C GLN A 42 -16.90 4.55 -6.69
N ARG A 43 -17.86 4.91 -7.52
CA ARG A 43 -19.10 5.52 -7.07
C ARG A 43 -20.22 4.47 -6.97
N PRO A 44 -21.08 4.56 -5.97
CA PRO A 44 -22.26 3.66 -5.89
C PRO A 44 -23.09 3.78 -7.16
N TRP A 45 -23.51 2.63 -7.70
CA TRP A 45 -24.50 2.63 -8.76
C TRP A 45 -25.89 2.92 -8.18
N ILE A 46 -26.54 3.97 -8.70
CA ILE A 46 -27.92 4.32 -8.32
C ILE A 46 -28.73 4.35 -9.62
N PRO A 47 -29.63 3.38 -9.83
CA PRO A 47 -30.43 3.31 -11.04
C PRO A 47 -31.14 4.64 -11.34
N GLY A 48 -31.02 5.13 -12.58
CA GLY A 48 -31.63 6.38 -13.02
C GLY A 48 -30.90 7.68 -12.60
N ILE A 49 -29.99 7.62 -11.61
CA ILE A 49 -29.27 8.79 -11.08
C ILE A 49 -27.79 8.71 -11.43
N GLN A 50 -27.14 7.59 -11.18
CA GLN A 50 -25.71 7.47 -11.34
C GLN A 50 -25.33 6.15 -11.98
N ARG A 51 -24.63 6.22 -13.12
CA ARG A 51 -24.09 5.03 -13.80
C ARG A 51 -22.84 4.52 -13.07
N PRO A 52 -22.61 3.19 -13.02
CA PRO A 52 -21.38 2.64 -12.50
C PRO A 52 -20.21 3.12 -13.39
N LEU A 53 -19.06 3.36 -12.78
CA LEU A 53 -17.80 3.47 -13.51
C LEU A 53 -17.47 2.10 -14.13
N ALA A 54 -16.56 2.10 -15.11
CA ALA A 54 -16.08 0.86 -15.71
C ALA A 54 -15.63 -0.12 -14.63
N HIS A 55 -15.78 -1.43 -14.90
CA HIS A 55 -15.29 -2.48 -14.01
C HIS A 55 -13.78 -2.30 -13.81
N ARG A 56 -13.39 -2.03 -12.60
CA ARG A 56 -12.01 -1.81 -12.18
C ARG A 56 -11.78 -2.45 -10.82
N TYR A 57 -10.57 -2.90 -10.59
CA TYR A 57 -10.12 -3.34 -9.29
C TYR A 57 -8.69 -2.85 -9.06
N SER A 58 -8.22 -2.94 -7.84
CA SER A 58 -6.88 -2.50 -7.47
C SER A 58 -6.07 -3.68 -6.93
N MET A 59 -4.80 -3.72 -7.27
CA MET A 59 -3.81 -4.50 -6.54
C MET A 59 -2.83 -3.51 -5.91
N ARG A 60 -2.75 -3.50 -4.60
CA ARG A 60 -1.82 -2.63 -3.86
C ARG A 60 -0.57 -3.42 -3.53
N VAL A 61 0.55 -2.72 -3.51
CA VAL A 61 1.82 -3.19 -2.96
C VAL A 61 2.09 -2.43 -1.68
N ALA A 62 2.37 -3.14 -0.60
CA ALA A 62 2.83 -2.57 0.65
C ALA A 62 4.18 -3.17 1.03
N GLN A 63 5.13 -2.34 1.41
CA GLN A 63 6.41 -2.78 1.93
C GLN A 63 6.26 -3.16 3.40
N LEU A 64 6.77 -4.33 3.79
CA LEU A 64 6.63 -4.87 5.14
C LEU A 64 7.72 -4.37 6.10
N HIS A 65 8.94 -4.17 5.59
CA HIS A 65 10.11 -3.82 6.40
C HIS A 65 10.83 -2.58 5.85
N PRO A 66 10.18 -1.38 5.86
CA PRO A 66 10.80 -0.17 5.34
C PRO A 66 12.00 0.25 6.20
N ARG A 67 13.06 0.75 5.55
CA ARG A 67 14.24 1.33 6.19
C ARG A 67 14.10 2.82 6.45
N SER A 68 13.32 3.52 5.65
CA SER A 68 13.01 4.93 5.84
C SER A 68 12.37 5.18 7.20
N ARG A 69 12.74 6.29 7.82
CA ARG A 69 12.21 6.70 9.13
C ARG A 69 11.63 8.09 9.05
N GLY A 70 10.42 8.22 9.57
CA GLY A 70 9.73 9.49 9.73
C GLY A 70 9.86 10.06 11.14
N ARG A 71 9.20 11.18 11.38
CA ARG A 71 9.17 11.84 12.68
C ARG A 71 7.82 12.49 12.91
N VAL A 72 7.36 12.39 14.15
CA VAL A 72 6.27 13.22 14.69
C VAL A 72 6.87 14.18 15.71
N SER A 73 6.57 15.47 15.58
CA SER A 73 7.07 16.50 16.50
C SER A 73 6.01 17.54 16.77
N LEU A 74 6.15 18.28 17.88
CA LEU A 74 5.28 19.39 18.17
C LEU A 74 5.49 20.51 17.14
N HIS A 75 4.39 21.10 16.70
CA HIS A 75 4.43 22.27 15.82
C HIS A 75 4.77 23.55 16.60
N SER A 76 4.24 23.66 17.82
CA SER A 76 4.42 24.81 18.73
C SER A 76 4.13 24.38 20.17
N ALA A 77 4.26 25.30 21.11
CA ALA A 77 3.85 25.12 22.51
C ALA A 77 2.32 25.13 22.70
N ASN A 78 1.55 25.51 21.69
CA ASN A 78 0.09 25.46 21.76
C ASN A 78 -0.41 24.00 21.66
N PRO A 79 -1.04 23.44 22.71
CA PRO A 79 -1.50 22.04 22.72
C PRO A 79 -2.62 21.77 21.72
N MET A 80 -3.31 22.81 21.22
CA MET A 80 -4.36 22.68 20.20
C MET A 80 -3.82 22.69 18.76
N ALA A 81 -2.53 22.98 18.57
CA ALA A 81 -1.91 22.94 17.24
C ALA A 81 -1.66 21.49 16.80
N SER A 82 -2.01 21.19 15.55
CA SER A 82 -1.74 19.87 14.97
C SER A 82 -0.24 19.55 14.99
N PRO A 83 0.14 18.29 15.26
CA PRO A 83 1.54 17.88 15.24
C PRO A 83 2.11 18.00 13.83
N LYS A 84 3.42 18.18 13.75
CA LYS A 84 4.18 18.09 12.50
C LYS A 84 4.52 16.63 12.23
N ILE A 85 3.99 16.07 11.15
CA ILE A 85 4.22 14.71 10.73
C ILE A 85 5.08 14.71 9.46
N GLN A 86 6.23 14.08 9.53
CA GLN A 86 7.15 13.88 8.41
C GLN A 86 7.27 12.38 8.14
N TRP A 87 6.70 11.92 7.05
CA TRP A 87 6.67 10.50 6.71
C TRP A 87 8.04 10.00 6.21
N ASN A 88 8.74 10.82 5.43
CA ASN A 88 9.99 10.45 4.76
C ASN A 88 9.90 9.14 3.97
N LEU A 89 8.75 8.89 3.33
CA LEU A 89 8.57 7.68 2.52
C LEU A 89 9.64 7.62 1.44
N MET A 90 10.23 6.42 1.25
CA MET A 90 11.27 6.17 0.24
C MET A 90 12.50 7.09 0.35
N ALA A 91 12.82 7.58 1.55
CA ALA A 91 14.06 8.30 1.81
C ALA A 91 15.30 7.38 1.70
N ASP A 92 15.12 6.10 1.99
CA ASP A 92 16.11 5.05 1.73
C ASP A 92 15.84 4.44 0.34
N GLU A 93 16.87 4.33 -0.47
CA GLU A 93 16.78 3.78 -1.84
C GLU A 93 16.28 2.32 -1.84
N TYR A 94 16.60 1.56 -0.81
CA TYR A 94 16.11 0.20 -0.65
C TYR A 94 14.58 0.13 -0.68
N ASP A 95 13.90 1.08 -0.06
CA ASP A 95 12.44 1.10 -0.01
C ASP A 95 11.84 1.38 -1.39
N LEU A 96 12.44 2.30 -2.13
CA LEU A 96 12.03 2.62 -3.49
C LEU A 96 12.20 1.41 -4.43
N ILE A 97 13.37 0.75 -4.36
CA ILE A 97 13.65 -0.46 -5.13
C ILE A 97 12.66 -1.57 -4.79
N THR A 98 12.39 -1.79 -3.50
CA THR A 98 11.45 -2.82 -3.03
C THR A 98 10.05 -2.61 -3.61
N LEU A 99 9.53 -1.38 -3.55
CA LEU A 99 8.22 -1.05 -4.09
C LEU A 99 8.18 -1.17 -5.62
N ARG A 100 9.22 -0.73 -6.31
CA ARG A 100 9.36 -0.88 -7.76
C ARG A 100 9.32 -2.34 -8.19
N GLU A 101 10.10 -3.20 -7.53
CA GLU A 101 10.09 -4.64 -7.82
C GLU A 101 8.73 -5.29 -7.48
N GLY A 102 8.05 -4.77 -6.46
CA GLY A 102 6.68 -5.16 -6.15
C GLY A 102 5.69 -4.83 -7.28
N VAL A 103 5.77 -3.65 -7.88
CA VAL A 103 4.95 -3.29 -9.06
C VAL A 103 5.26 -4.23 -10.24
N LYS A 104 6.55 -4.49 -10.51
CA LYS A 104 6.95 -5.42 -11.56
C LYS A 104 6.46 -6.85 -11.28
N LEU A 105 6.47 -7.29 -10.03
CA LEU A 105 5.91 -8.59 -9.64
C LEU A 105 4.42 -8.68 -9.96
N ILE A 106 3.63 -7.69 -9.61
CA ILE A 106 2.20 -7.64 -9.93
C ILE A 106 1.99 -7.71 -11.44
N ARG A 107 2.76 -6.97 -12.24
CA ARG A 107 2.69 -7.04 -13.70
C ARG A 107 2.98 -8.45 -14.24
N ARG A 108 4.00 -9.12 -13.67
CA ARG A 108 4.28 -10.53 -14.03
C ARG A 108 3.14 -11.46 -13.65
N MET A 109 2.49 -11.26 -12.51
CA MET A 109 1.33 -12.05 -12.10
C MET A 109 0.16 -11.87 -13.08
N TYR A 110 -0.12 -10.65 -13.48
CA TYR A 110 -1.20 -10.36 -14.45
C TYR A 110 -0.91 -10.85 -15.87
N ALA A 111 0.34 -11.04 -16.21
CA ALA A 111 0.73 -11.65 -17.48
C ALA A 111 0.50 -13.17 -17.52
N GLN A 112 0.14 -13.82 -16.41
CA GLN A 112 -0.12 -15.25 -16.32
C GLN A 112 -1.62 -15.57 -16.37
N SER A 113 -1.97 -16.73 -16.95
CA SER A 113 -3.32 -17.27 -16.89
C SER A 113 -3.65 -17.70 -15.44
N PRO A 114 -4.88 -17.51 -14.95
CA PRO A 114 -6.04 -16.99 -15.69
C PRO A 114 -6.17 -15.45 -15.69
N LEU A 115 -5.31 -14.71 -15.00
CA LEU A 115 -5.46 -13.25 -14.83
C LEU A 115 -5.38 -12.49 -16.16
N LYS A 116 -4.44 -12.86 -17.04
CA LYS A 116 -4.30 -12.26 -18.38
C LYS A 116 -5.55 -12.33 -19.25
N ASP A 117 -6.42 -13.32 -18.96
CA ASP A 117 -7.61 -13.58 -19.77
C ASP A 117 -8.80 -12.70 -19.34
N VAL A 118 -8.72 -12.12 -18.14
CA VAL A 118 -9.78 -11.28 -17.55
C VAL A 118 -9.37 -9.82 -17.37
N VAL A 119 -8.07 -9.51 -17.42
CA VAL A 119 -7.54 -8.15 -17.26
C VAL A 119 -7.34 -7.51 -18.63
N ALA A 120 -8.13 -6.53 -18.98
CA ALA A 120 -8.05 -5.86 -20.27
C ALA A 120 -6.83 -4.93 -20.38
N LYS A 121 -6.55 -4.14 -19.34
CA LYS A 121 -5.41 -3.20 -19.32
C LYS A 121 -5.08 -2.72 -17.92
N GLU A 122 -3.83 -2.35 -17.73
CA GLU A 122 -3.38 -1.57 -16.58
C GLU A 122 -3.84 -0.11 -16.73
N VAL A 123 -4.47 0.44 -15.70
CA VAL A 123 -4.96 1.82 -15.68
C VAL A 123 -3.97 2.75 -14.99
N SER A 124 -3.34 2.29 -13.91
CA SER A 124 -2.36 3.03 -13.13
C SER A 124 -1.33 2.04 -12.57
N PRO A 125 -0.05 2.33 -12.69
CA PRO A 125 0.60 3.48 -13.34
C PRO A 125 0.39 3.58 -14.85
N GLY A 126 0.00 2.51 -15.52
CA GLY A 126 -0.14 2.41 -16.97
C GLY A 126 1.08 1.78 -17.62
N ILE A 127 0.86 1.11 -18.74
CA ILE A 127 1.91 0.31 -19.43
C ILE A 127 3.08 1.19 -19.93
N ASP A 128 2.83 2.47 -20.18
CA ASP A 128 3.86 3.41 -20.66
C ASP A 128 4.89 3.78 -19.57
N VAL A 129 4.53 3.62 -18.29
CA VAL A 129 5.43 3.76 -17.15
C VAL A 129 6.20 2.46 -16.97
N ALA A 130 7.15 2.17 -17.86
CA ALA A 130 7.82 0.88 -17.96
C ALA A 130 9.25 0.84 -17.45
N SER A 131 10.02 1.94 -17.60
CA SER A 131 11.40 2.00 -17.13
C SER A 131 11.47 2.14 -15.61
N ASP A 132 12.60 1.72 -15.02
CA ASP A 132 12.82 1.85 -13.59
C ASP A 132 12.72 3.31 -13.14
N ALA A 133 13.31 4.24 -13.88
CA ALA A 133 13.23 5.66 -13.59
C ALA A 133 11.78 6.18 -13.62
N ALA A 134 10.99 5.80 -14.63
CA ALA A 134 9.60 6.21 -14.73
C ALA A 134 8.74 5.62 -13.59
N LEU A 135 9.02 4.38 -13.19
CA LEU A 135 8.35 3.77 -12.02
C LEU A 135 8.75 4.45 -10.73
N ASP A 136 10.02 4.82 -10.57
CA ASP A 136 10.51 5.53 -9.39
C ASP A 136 9.86 6.91 -9.25
N ASP A 137 9.74 7.65 -10.34
CA ASP A 137 9.08 8.95 -10.35
C ASP A 137 7.60 8.81 -10.02
N TRP A 138 6.93 7.84 -10.65
CA TRP A 138 5.52 7.56 -10.34
C TRP A 138 5.32 7.13 -8.88
N LEU A 139 6.20 6.31 -8.31
CA LEU A 139 6.15 5.89 -6.90
C LEU A 139 6.29 7.08 -5.96
N ARG A 140 7.23 8.00 -6.24
CA ARG A 140 7.42 9.22 -5.41
C ARG A 140 6.19 10.11 -5.38
N GLU A 141 5.43 10.15 -6.46
CA GLU A 141 4.20 10.96 -6.56
C GLU A 141 2.97 10.27 -5.96
N ASN A 142 2.92 8.94 -6.01
CA ASN A 142 1.69 8.18 -5.72
C ASN A 142 1.78 7.29 -4.47
N CYS A 143 2.99 7.08 -3.91
CA CYS A 143 3.13 6.29 -2.69
C CYS A 143 2.55 7.04 -1.49
N THR A 144 1.81 6.31 -0.68
CA THR A 144 1.23 6.84 0.55
C THR A 144 1.39 5.82 1.68
N THR A 145 1.11 6.24 2.90
CA THR A 145 1.10 5.33 4.04
C THR A 145 -0.04 4.32 3.92
N ALA A 146 0.22 3.07 4.34
CA ALA A 146 -0.81 2.06 4.54
C ALA A 146 -1.65 2.31 5.82
N GLN A 147 -1.43 3.41 6.53
CA GLN A 147 -2.08 3.76 7.80
C GLN A 147 -1.74 2.79 8.96
N HIS A 148 -0.62 2.11 8.87
CA HIS A 148 -0.09 1.21 9.89
C HIS A 148 1.26 1.74 10.44
N PRO A 149 1.32 2.98 10.99
CA PRO A 149 2.57 3.50 11.52
C PRO A 149 3.00 2.68 12.74
N ALA A 150 4.27 2.34 12.78
CA ALA A 150 4.87 1.53 13.83
C ALA A 150 6.17 2.18 14.33
N SER A 151 6.74 1.62 15.39
CA SER A 151 8.03 1.98 15.96
C SER A 151 8.09 3.31 16.73
N SER A 152 6.97 4.00 16.96
CA SER A 152 6.92 5.18 17.85
C SER A 152 7.18 4.82 19.32
N CYS A 153 6.75 3.61 19.72
CA CYS A 153 6.99 3.03 21.06
C CYS A 153 7.73 1.70 20.89
N ARG A 154 8.89 1.73 20.22
CA ARG A 154 9.62 0.50 19.91
C ARG A 154 10.15 -0.17 21.16
N MET A 155 10.10 -1.48 21.14
CA MET A 155 10.75 -2.34 22.13
C MET A 155 12.25 -2.47 21.79
N GLY A 156 13.07 -2.58 22.79
CA GLY A 156 14.51 -2.83 22.63
C GLY A 156 15.28 -2.68 23.92
N THR A 157 16.61 -2.79 23.83
CA THR A 157 17.53 -2.70 24.97
C THR A 157 18.46 -1.48 24.90
N ASP A 158 18.30 -0.64 23.87
CA ASP A 158 19.10 0.57 23.68
C ASP A 158 18.37 1.83 24.21
N ASP A 159 19.11 2.92 24.40
CA ASP A 159 18.62 4.18 24.96
C ASP A 159 17.50 4.86 24.16
N ASN A 160 17.26 4.44 22.91
CA ASN A 160 16.16 4.93 22.09
C ASN A 160 14.92 4.03 22.15
N SER A 161 14.96 2.96 22.91
CA SER A 161 13.80 2.11 23.15
C SER A 161 12.86 2.75 24.17
N VAL A 162 11.58 2.60 23.95
CA VAL A 162 10.54 3.16 24.85
C VAL A 162 10.12 2.13 25.89
N VAL A 163 10.18 0.87 25.52
CA VAL A 163 9.90 -0.28 26.40
C VAL A 163 10.95 -1.37 26.19
N ASP A 164 11.17 -2.16 27.24
CA ASP A 164 12.02 -3.35 27.18
C ASP A 164 11.29 -4.58 26.63
N GLY A 165 11.94 -5.75 26.67
CA GLY A 165 11.36 -7.02 26.23
C GLY A 165 10.18 -7.53 27.06
N GLU A 166 9.93 -6.92 28.22
CA GLU A 166 8.79 -7.21 29.10
C GLU A 166 7.69 -6.13 29.00
N LEU A 167 7.83 -5.18 28.04
CA LEU A 167 6.93 -4.04 27.83
C LEU A 167 6.89 -3.04 29.01
N LYS A 168 7.98 -2.97 29.76
CA LYS A 168 8.14 -2.02 30.88
C LYS A 168 8.90 -0.80 30.45
#